data_c3cae59eb74111bf93a285b5d77b0ad2
#
_entry.id   c3cae59eb74111bf93a285b5d77b0ad2
#
_cell.length_a   1.000
_cell.length_b   1.000
_cell.length_c   1.000
_cell.angle_alpha   90.00
_cell.angle_beta   90.00
_cell.angle_gamma   90.00
#
_symmetry.space_group_name_H-M   'P 1'
#
loop_
_entity.id
_entity.type
_entity.pdbx_description
1 polymer ?
#
loop_
_entity_poly.entity_id
_entity_poly.type
_entity_poly.pdbx_seq_one_letter_code
_entity_poly.pdbx_strand_id
1 'polypeptide(L)'
;MFLIQKLLPYKIKKTLFGDRKKFGTKVVDTDEDWLAWQELHEKFYYETQKSGIGNYINNSGYKILKHINFKNKTVLEIGPGSLFHLKYFKNKPEKYILVDIDENFLLTSQNKLKNLGIATEVFKLTDRNSVNLNIEKESIDIILSFYSLEHLYELESNILDYKNLLKEDGLIVGTVPCEGGLAWGIGRFFTSRRWILKNSSINPEKYICWEHPQFVNNIKVTLDNYFLKIKNVFFPFYLKNGDINLLFSFIYKKE
;
A
#
# COMPACT_ATOMS: atom_id res chain seq x y z
N MET A 1 16.27 -2.38 8.94
CA MET A 1 16.33 -3.78 8.48
C MET A 1 17.26 -3.86 7.28
N PHE A 2 18.21 -4.78 7.24
CA PHE A 2 19.10 -4.98 6.10
C PHE A 2 18.38 -5.86 5.05
N LEU A 3 18.50 -5.50 3.76
CA LEU A 3 17.97 -6.28 2.64
C LEU A 3 19.14 -6.77 1.78
N ILE A 4 19.13 -8.06 1.47
CA ILE A 4 20.18 -8.75 0.68
C ILE A 4 20.36 -8.11 -0.71
N GLN A 5 19.34 -7.47 -1.26
CA GLN A 5 19.43 -6.79 -2.55
C GLN A 5 20.64 -5.85 -2.68
N LYS A 6 21.14 -5.30 -1.57
CA LYS A 6 22.32 -4.43 -1.57
C LYS A 6 23.60 -5.14 -2.03
N LEU A 7 23.64 -6.46 -1.84
CA LEU A 7 24.78 -7.33 -2.18
C LEU A 7 24.63 -8.01 -3.55
N LEU A 8 23.46 -7.95 -4.17
CA LEU A 8 23.22 -8.63 -5.45
C LEU A 8 23.94 -7.93 -6.61
N PRO A 9 24.45 -8.72 -7.59
CA PRO A 9 24.95 -8.18 -8.84
C PRO A 9 23.88 -7.34 -9.55
N TYR A 10 24.31 -6.24 -10.21
CA TYR A 10 23.41 -5.29 -10.86
C TYR A 10 22.39 -5.94 -11.80
N LYS A 11 22.83 -6.93 -12.61
CA LYS A 11 21.94 -7.64 -13.55
C LYS A 11 20.78 -8.34 -12.83
N ILE A 12 21.04 -9.01 -11.70
CA ILE A 12 20.00 -9.67 -10.90
C ILE A 12 19.11 -8.62 -10.22
N LYS A 13 19.74 -7.60 -9.64
CA LYS A 13 19.04 -6.52 -8.94
C LYS A 13 18.02 -5.82 -9.82
N LYS A 14 18.41 -5.41 -11.04
CA LYS A 14 17.48 -4.72 -11.95
C LYS A 14 16.32 -5.61 -12.40
N THR A 15 16.57 -6.90 -12.61
CA THR A 15 15.53 -7.85 -13.02
C THR A 15 14.49 -8.10 -11.93
N LEU A 16 14.92 -8.17 -10.66
CA LEU A 16 14.01 -8.43 -9.54
C LEU A 16 13.33 -7.17 -8.97
N PHE A 17 14.03 -6.02 -9.00
CA PHE A 17 13.61 -4.81 -8.28
C PHE A 17 13.48 -3.57 -9.15
N GLY A 18 13.61 -3.74 -10.48
CA GLY A 18 13.59 -2.64 -11.44
C GLY A 18 14.94 -1.92 -11.57
N ASP A 19 15.16 -1.30 -12.73
CA ASP A 19 16.38 -0.54 -13.00
C ASP A 19 16.23 0.93 -12.57
N ARG A 20 16.26 1.15 -11.25
CA ARG A 20 16.10 2.49 -10.64
C ARG A 20 17.20 3.48 -11.03
N LYS A 21 18.37 2.99 -11.46
CA LYS A 21 19.45 3.87 -11.97
C LYS A 21 19.09 4.45 -13.32
N LYS A 22 18.44 3.64 -14.16
CA LYS A 22 18.05 4.02 -15.52
C LYS A 22 16.75 4.81 -15.56
N PHE A 23 15.73 4.37 -14.84
CA PHE A 23 14.37 4.87 -14.96
C PHE A 23 13.94 5.81 -13.82
N GLY A 24 14.72 5.88 -12.72
CA GLY A 24 14.30 6.61 -11.52
C GLY A 24 13.13 5.91 -10.82
N THR A 25 12.47 6.63 -9.94
CA THR A 25 11.30 6.14 -9.17
C THR A 25 10.05 7.03 -9.35
N LYS A 26 10.18 8.15 -10.07
CA LYS A 26 9.05 9.02 -10.41
C LYS A 26 8.58 8.73 -11.83
N VAL A 27 7.30 8.63 -11.99
CA VAL A 27 6.64 8.43 -13.29
C VAL A 27 6.90 9.63 -14.20
N VAL A 28 7.00 9.33 -15.50
CA VAL A 28 6.88 10.32 -16.56
C VAL A 28 5.50 10.12 -17.19
N ASP A 29 4.58 11.03 -16.94
CA ASP A 29 3.14 10.88 -17.30
C ASP A 29 2.90 10.71 -18.79
N THR A 30 3.81 11.19 -19.65
CA THR A 30 3.74 11.04 -21.11
C THR A 30 4.43 9.79 -21.65
N ASP A 31 5.01 8.95 -20.78
CA ASP A 31 5.72 7.74 -21.21
C ASP A 31 4.75 6.66 -21.68
N GLU A 32 5.02 6.07 -22.86
CA GLU A 32 4.13 5.09 -23.51
C GLU A 32 3.89 3.84 -22.64
N ASP A 33 4.92 3.34 -21.92
CA ASP A 33 4.75 2.20 -21.00
C ASP A 33 3.82 2.55 -19.84
N TRP A 34 3.88 3.80 -19.36
CA TRP A 34 3.03 4.25 -18.27
C TRP A 34 1.58 4.44 -18.70
N LEU A 35 1.34 5.04 -19.85
CA LEU A 35 0.00 5.17 -20.43
C LEU A 35 -0.63 3.80 -20.67
N ALA A 36 0.13 2.87 -21.28
CA ALA A 36 -0.33 1.49 -21.46
C ALA A 36 -0.61 0.76 -20.14
N TRP A 37 0.17 1.06 -19.10
CA TRP A 37 -0.09 0.50 -17.76
C TRP A 37 -1.39 1.01 -17.14
N GLN A 38 -1.69 2.29 -17.28
CA GLN A 38 -2.94 2.87 -16.76
C GLN A 38 -4.17 2.18 -17.33
N GLU A 39 -4.15 1.82 -18.62
CA GLU A 39 -5.23 1.07 -19.27
C GLU A 39 -5.35 -0.38 -18.79
N LEU A 40 -4.23 -1.00 -18.40
CA LEU A 40 -4.18 -2.41 -18.00
C LEU A 40 -4.31 -2.63 -16.48
N HIS A 41 -4.17 -1.57 -15.68
CA HIS A 41 -4.07 -1.65 -14.22
C HIS A 41 -5.27 -2.37 -13.58
N GLU A 42 -6.49 -2.05 -13.97
CA GLU A 42 -7.70 -2.66 -13.41
C GLU A 42 -7.76 -4.17 -13.73
N LYS A 43 -7.47 -4.56 -14.98
CA LYS A 43 -7.40 -5.97 -15.37
C LYS A 43 -6.34 -6.73 -14.58
N PHE A 44 -5.15 -6.15 -14.46
CA PHE A 44 -4.06 -6.72 -13.67
C PHE A 44 -4.48 -6.91 -12.21
N TYR A 45 -5.13 -5.91 -11.60
CA TYR A 45 -5.60 -5.96 -10.22
C TYR A 45 -6.51 -7.17 -9.97
N TYR A 46 -7.52 -7.38 -10.81
CA TYR A 46 -8.45 -8.49 -10.63
C TYR A 46 -7.85 -9.84 -11.00
N GLU A 47 -7.07 -9.94 -12.06
CA GLU A 47 -6.51 -11.21 -12.51
C GLU A 47 -5.36 -11.72 -11.65
N THR A 48 -4.56 -10.85 -11.05
CA THR A 48 -3.35 -11.25 -10.30
C THR A 48 -3.45 -11.06 -8.80
N GLN A 49 -3.95 -9.90 -8.36
CA GLN A 49 -3.96 -9.56 -6.93
C GLN A 49 -5.21 -10.07 -6.20
N LYS A 50 -6.34 -10.16 -6.90
CA LYS A 50 -7.63 -10.59 -6.32
C LYS A 50 -8.05 -12.00 -6.70
N SER A 51 -7.16 -12.76 -7.34
CA SER A 51 -7.36 -14.17 -7.70
C SER A 51 -6.26 -15.07 -7.10
N GLY A 52 -6.53 -16.36 -6.98
CA GLY A 52 -5.56 -17.40 -6.63
C GLY A 52 -4.64 -17.07 -5.45
N ILE A 53 -3.34 -17.23 -5.66
CA ILE A 53 -2.28 -17.00 -4.65
C ILE A 53 -2.21 -15.51 -4.25
N GLY A 54 -2.38 -14.59 -5.18
CA GLY A 54 -2.39 -13.15 -4.89
C GLY A 54 -3.46 -12.77 -3.86
N ASN A 55 -4.67 -13.28 -4.05
CA ASN A 55 -5.76 -13.08 -3.10
C ASN A 55 -5.45 -13.67 -1.70
N TYR A 56 -4.84 -14.86 -1.64
CA TYR A 56 -4.43 -15.48 -0.37
C TYR A 56 -3.40 -14.61 0.36
N ILE A 57 -2.38 -14.12 -0.35
CA ILE A 57 -1.34 -13.25 0.21
C ILE A 57 -1.98 -11.96 0.72
N ASN A 58 -2.77 -11.25 -0.11
CA ASN A 58 -3.41 -9.99 0.28
C ASN A 58 -4.34 -10.16 1.49
N ASN A 59 -5.15 -11.22 1.52
CA ASN A 59 -5.99 -11.52 2.67
C ASN A 59 -5.20 -11.80 3.95
N SER A 60 -3.96 -12.30 3.84
CA SER A 60 -3.11 -12.51 5.01
C SER A 60 -2.66 -11.20 5.64
N GLY A 61 -2.41 -10.16 4.84
CA GLY A 61 -2.11 -8.82 5.33
C GLY A 61 -3.27 -8.17 6.08
N TYR A 62 -4.50 -8.33 5.59
CA TYR A 62 -5.70 -7.76 6.23
C TYR A 62 -6.02 -8.35 7.61
N LYS A 63 -5.47 -9.53 7.96
CA LYS A 63 -5.70 -10.16 9.27
C LYS A 63 -5.23 -9.31 10.45
N ILE A 64 -4.35 -8.33 10.25
CA ILE A 64 -3.89 -7.39 11.29
C ILE A 64 -5.08 -6.61 11.88
N LEU A 65 -6.15 -6.36 11.11
CA LEU A 65 -7.36 -5.64 11.53
C LEU A 65 -8.14 -6.33 12.64
N LYS A 66 -7.95 -7.65 12.84
CA LYS A 66 -8.57 -8.38 13.95
C LYS A 66 -8.13 -7.88 15.33
N HIS A 67 -7.04 -7.10 15.39
CA HIS A 67 -6.52 -6.49 16.62
C HIS A 67 -7.06 -5.08 16.87
N ILE A 68 -7.90 -4.55 15.97
CA ILE A 68 -8.38 -3.17 16.01
C ILE A 68 -9.85 -3.14 16.44
N ASN A 69 -10.18 -2.18 17.31
CA ASN A 69 -11.55 -1.85 17.67
C ASN A 69 -11.99 -0.61 16.89
N PHE A 70 -13.00 -0.73 16.04
CA PHE A 70 -13.53 0.35 15.21
C PHE A 70 -14.76 1.03 15.79
N LYS A 71 -15.33 0.54 16.91
CA LYS A 71 -16.56 1.07 17.48
C LYS A 71 -16.39 2.55 17.86
N ASN A 72 -17.29 3.41 17.39
CA ASN A 72 -17.29 4.87 17.62
C ASN A 72 -15.98 5.55 17.13
N LYS A 73 -15.39 5.05 16.04
CA LYS A 73 -14.14 5.57 15.48
C LYS A 73 -14.36 6.25 14.14
N THR A 74 -13.64 7.35 13.93
CA THR A 74 -13.44 7.96 12.62
C THR A 74 -12.23 7.33 11.96
N VAL A 75 -12.46 6.68 10.81
CA VAL A 75 -11.43 5.99 10.03
C VAL A 75 -11.14 6.78 8.77
N LEU A 76 -9.87 7.00 8.47
CA LEU A 76 -9.39 7.50 7.20
C LEU A 76 -8.65 6.36 6.49
N GLU A 77 -8.99 6.05 5.24
CA GLU A 77 -8.28 5.05 4.45
C GLU A 77 -7.66 5.65 3.20
N ILE A 78 -6.37 5.39 3.04
CA ILE A 78 -5.55 5.80 1.89
C ILE A 78 -5.42 4.62 0.94
N GLY A 79 -5.94 4.76 -0.29
CA GLY A 79 -5.94 3.70 -1.28
C GLY A 79 -6.88 2.55 -0.92
N PRO A 80 -8.20 2.78 -0.75
CA PRO A 80 -9.16 1.77 -0.26
C PRO A 80 -9.34 0.60 -1.23
N GLY A 81 -9.06 0.78 -2.51
CA GLY A 81 -9.40 -0.19 -3.53
C GLY A 81 -10.87 -0.62 -3.43
N SER A 82 -11.13 -1.92 -3.39
CA SER A 82 -12.50 -2.46 -3.31
C SER A 82 -12.94 -2.84 -1.89
N LEU A 83 -12.28 -2.39 -0.84
CA LEU A 83 -12.60 -2.64 0.58
C LEU A 83 -12.77 -4.14 0.93
N PHE A 84 -11.94 -5.02 0.38
CA PHE A 84 -12.01 -6.47 0.65
C PHE A 84 -11.70 -6.83 2.12
N HIS A 85 -11.07 -5.93 2.84
CA HIS A 85 -10.66 -6.10 4.23
C HIS A 85 -11.79 -5.86 5.25
N LEU A 86 -12.91 -5.26 4.88
CA LEU A 86 -14.04 -5.02 5.79
C LEU A 86 -14.53 -6.28 6.50
N LYS A 87 -14.40 -7.45 5.88
CA LYS A 87 -14.75 -8.74 6.48
C LYS A 87 -13.93 -9.09 7.75
N TYR A 88 -12.83 -8.38 8.00
CA TYR A 88 -12.00 -8.55 9.19
C TYR A 88 -12.34 -7.57 10.32
N PHE A 89 -13.25 -6.62 10.08
CA PHE A 89 -13.71 -5.70 11.11
C PHE A 89 -14.60 -6.44 12.12
N LYS A 90 -14.30 -6.27 13.42
CA LYS A 90 -15.12 -6.82 14.50
C LYS A 90 -16.41 -6.02 14.74
N ASN A 91 -16.34 -4.72 14.46
CA ASN A 91 -17.42 -3.75 14.64
C ASN A 91 -17.28 -2.64 13.60
N LYS A 92 -18.38 -1.91 13.38
CA LYS A 92 -18.40 -0.83 12.38
C LYS A 92 -17.83 0.45 12.98
N PRO A 93 -17.08 1.26 12.20
CA PRO A 93 -16.73 2.63 12.56
C PRO A 93 -17.98 3.51 12.51
N GLU A 94 -17.91 4.65 13.17
CA GLU A 94 -18.92 5.70 13.11
C GLU A 94 -18.86 6.44 11.76
N LYS A 95 -17.65 6.81 11.34
CA LYS A 95 -17.38 7.54 10.11
C LYS A 95 -16.22 6.92 9.36
N TYR A 96 -16.32 6.91 8.02
CA TYR A 96 -15.28 6.42 7.15
C TYR A 96 -14.95 7.44 6.06
N ILE A 97 -13.69 7.83 5.97
CA ILE A 97 -13.18 8.77 4.99
C ILE A 97 -12.33 8.00 4.00
N LEU A 98 -12.66 8.10 2.72
CA LEU A 98 -11.97 7.42 1.62
C LEU A 98 -11.12 8.41 0.85
N VAL A 99 -9.86 8.04 0.59
CA VAL A 99 -8.91 8.86 -0.16
C VAL A 99 -8.23 8.01 -1.22
N ASP A 100 -8.40 8.35 -2.49
CA ASP A 100 -7.77 7.65 -3.63
C ASP A 100 -7.58 8.61 -4.82
N ILE A 101 -6.73 8.23 -5.75
CA ILE A 101 -6.60 8.87 -7.07
C ILE A 101 -7.64 8.32 -8.06
N ASP A 102 -8.09 7.08 -7.86
CA ASP A 102 -9.02 6.38 -8.74
C ASP A 102 -10.48 6.60 -8.29
N GLU A 103 -11.23 7.31 -9.12
CA GLU A 103 -12.62 7.66 -8.86
C GLU A 103 -13.55 6.43 -8.86
N ASN A 104 -13.27 5.41 -9.67
CA ASN A 104 -14.08 4.20 -9.73
C ASN A 104 -13.98 3.41 -8.43
N PHE A 105 -12.77 3.30 -7.86
CA PHE A 105 -12.59 2.70 -6.54
C PHE A 105 -13.27 3.51 -5.44
N LEU A 106 -13.21 4.83 -5.50
CA LEU A 106 -13.91 5.69 -4.53
C LEU A 106 -15.42 5.49 -4.56
N LEU A 107 -16.04 5.54 -5.75
CA LEU A 107 -17.49 5.36 -5.92
C LEU A 107 -17.95 3.97 -5.47
N THR A 108 -17.24 2.93 -5.88
CA THR A 108 -17.55 1.55 -5.51
C THR A 108 -17.46 1.37 -3.98
N SER A 109 -16.40 1.89 -3.37
CA SER A 109 -16.16 1.79 -1.93
C SER A 109 -17.17 2.60 -1.13
N GLN A 110 -17.52 3.82 -1.58
CA GLN A 110 -18.55 4.65 -0.97
C GLN A 110 -19.90 3.95 -0.93
N ASN A 111 -20.33 3.37 -2.07
CA ASN A 111 -21.59 2.65 -2.16
C ASN A 111 -21.61 1.43 -1.21
N LYS A 112 -20.51 0.72 -1.11
CA LYS A 112 -20.37 -0.42 -0.20
C LYS A 112 -20.51 -0.02 1.27
N LEU A 113 -19.88 1.09 1.68
CA LEU A 113 -19.98 1.60 3.06
C LEU A 113 -21.38 2.16 3.38
N LYS A 114 -22.00 2.87 2.44
CA LYS A 114 -23.38 3.35 2.57
C LYS A 114 -24.37 2.19 2.77
N ASN A 115 -24.21 1.09 2.01
CA ASN A 115 -25.04 -0.10 2.17
C ASN A 115 -24.85 -0.79 3.54
N LEU A 116 -23.71 -0.56 4.20
CA LEU A 116 -23.45 -1.00 5.57
C LEU A 116 -23.95 -0.01 6.64
N GLY A 117 -24.52 1.13 6.24
CA GLY A 117 -24.99 2.18 7.15
C GLY A 117 -23.85 2.95 7.82
N ILE A 118 -22.69 3.09 7.17
CA ILE A 118 -21.53 3.82 7.69
C ILE A 118 -21.50 5.21 7.04
N ALA A 119 -21.42 6.27 7.86
CA ALA A 119 -21.25 7.64 7.37
C ALA A 119 -19.95 7.75 6.58
N THR A 120 -20.01 8.26 5.34
CA THR A 120 -18.88 8.20 4.42
C THR A 120 -18.60 9.55 3.77
N GLU A 121 -17.34 9.97 3.80
CA GLU A 121 -16.79 11.08 3.03
C GLU A 121 -15.77 10.57 2.02
N VAL A 122 -15.58 11.32 0.93
CA VAL A 122 -14.70 10.91 -0.19
C VAL A 122 -13.84 12.09 -0.60
N PHE A 123 -12.53 11.86 -0.74
CA PHE A 123 -11.56 12.82 -1.24
C PHE A 123 -10.79 12.19 -2.41
N LYS A 124 -10.91 12.78 -3.59
CA LYS A 124 -10.13 12.40 -4.75
C LYS A 124 -8.81 13.16 -4.77
N LEU A 125 -7.71 12.44 -4.83
CA LEU A 125 -6.37 13.03 -5.00
C LEU A 125 -6.12 13.34 -6.47
N THR A 126 -5.33 14.37 -6.73
CA THR A 126 -4.88 14.74 -8.09
C THR A 126 -3.64 13.98 -8.50
N ASP A 127 -2.80 13.58 -7.54
CA ASP A 127 -1.58 12.82 -7.75
C ASP A 127 -1.19 11.98 -6.52
N ARG A 128 -0.11 11.19 -6.64
CA ARG A 128 0.42 10.34 -5.57
C ARG A 128 1.19 11.10 -4.46
N ASN A 129 1.33 12.41 -4.56
CA ASN A 129 2.10 13.23 -3.61
C ASN A 129 1.22 14.11 -2.73
N SER A 130 -0.04 14.32 -3.10
CA SER A 130 -0.85 15.32 -2.42
C SER A 130 -1.69 14.71 -1.31
N VAL A 131 -1.34 15.04 -0.08
CA VAL A 131 -2.24 14.87 1.07
C VAL A 131 -2.71 16.23 1.59
N ASN A 132 -2.89 17.19 0.69
CA ASN A 132 -3.57 18.43 1.07
C ASN A 132 -5.09 18.16 1.19
N LEU A 133 -5.41 17.21 2.08
CA LEU A 133 -6.78 16.88 2.43
C LEU A 133 -7.31 18.01 3.32
N ASN A 134 -8.40 18.61 2.90
CA ASN A 134 -9.13 19.57 3.74
C ASN A 134 -9.86 18.81 4.87
N ILE A 135 -9.08 18.08 5.68
CA ILE A 135 -9.51 17.32 6.86
C ILE A 135 -8.94 18.03 8.08
N GLU A 136 -9.76 18.20 9.10
CA GLU A 136 -9.37 18.83 10.36
C GLU A 136 -8.24 18.02 11.02
N LYS A 137 -7.23 18.73 11.52
CA LYS A 137 -6.13 18.11 12.29
C LYS A 137 -6.69 17.46 13.55
N GLU A 138 -6.05 16.39 13.98
CA GLU A 138 -6.41 15.66 15.21
C GLU A 138 -7.89 15.21 15.26
N SER A 139 -8.47 14.91 14.08
CA SER A 139 -9.86 14.46 13.95
C SER A 139 -10.01 12.96 13.69
N ILE A 140 -8.92 12.29 13.30
CA ILE A 140 -8.92 10.88 12.87
C ILE A 140 -8.47 9.96 14.00
N ASP A 141 -9.26 8.94 14.30
CA ASP A 141 -8.88 7.91 15.30
C ASP A 141 -7.95 6.84 14.70
N ILE A 142 -8.20 6.44 13.44
CA ILE A 142 -7.46 5.36 12.79
C ILE A 142 -7.22 5.71 11.33
N ILE A 143 -5.96 5.66 10.91
CA ILE A 143 -5.59 5.69 9.48
C ILE A 143 -5.31 4.26 9.03
N LEU A 144 -5.95 3.85 7.93
CA LEU A 144 -5.71 2.60 7.25
C LEU A 144 -4.95 2.83 5.96
N SER A 145 -3.95 1.98 5.68
CA SER A 145 -3.21 1.97 4.42
C SER A 145 -2.79 0.54 4.08
N PHE A 146 -3.49 -0.07 3.13
CA PHE A 146 -3.21 -1.42 2.68
C PHE A 146 -2.75 -1.43 1.25
N TYR A 147 -1.50 -1.79 1.03
CA TYR A 147 -0.89 -1.86 -0.31
C TYR A 147 -0.94 -0.52 -1.05
N SER A 148 -0.65 0.58 -0.31
CA SER A 148 -0.66 1.93 -0.85
C SER A 148 0.55 2.79 -0.47
N LEU A 149 1.19 2.59 0.72
CA LEU A 149 2.38 3.38 1.10
C LEU A 149 3.58 3.15 0.17
N GLU A 150 3.69 1.99 -0.45
CA GLU A 150 4.75 1.66 -1.41
C GLU A 150 4.67 2.48 -2.70
N HIS A 151 3.52 3.07 -3.00
CA HIS A 151 3.27 3.89 -4.19
C HIS A 151 3.56 5.37 -3.98
N LEU A 152 3.76 5.83 -2.74
CA LEU A 152 3.97 7.25 -2.43
C LEU A 152 5.39 7.70 -2.82
N TYR A 153 5.51 8.83 -3.53
CA TYR A 153 6.81 9.41 -3.87
C TYR A 153 7.45 10.09 -2.66
N GLU A 154 6.72 10.99 -2.01
CA GLU A 154 7.17 11.78 -0.87
C GLU A 154 6.69 11.12 0.44
N LEU A 155 7.21 9.90 0.72
CA LEU A 155 6.74 9.07 1.83
C LEU A 155 6.79 9.79 3.19
N GLU A 156 7.90 10.47 3.49
CA GLU A 156 8.11 11.12 4.79
C GLU A 156 7.14 12.28 5.01
N SER A 157 6.92 13.12 3.99
CA SER A 157 5.96 14.21 4.03
C SER A 157 4.54 13.69 4.26
N ASN A 158 4.13 12.65 3.50
CA ASN A 158 2.82 12.04 3.67
C ASN A 158 2.62 11.45 5.08
N ILE A 159 3.63 10.78 5.63
CA ILE A 159 3.56 10.22 6.99
C ILE A 159 3.45 11.32 8.06
N LEU A 160 4.11 12.46 7.88
CA LEU A 160 3.93 13.63 8.75
C LEU A 160 2.52 14.19 8.68
N ASP A 161 1.95 14.32 7.47
CA ASP A 161 0.58 14.78 7.30
C ASP A 161 -0.41 13.82 7.95
N TYR A 162 -0.22 12.51 7.80
CA TYR A 162 -1.04 11.50 8.50
C TYR A 162 -0.92 11.62 10.02
N LYS A 163 0.28 11.87 10.55
CA LYS A 163 0.48 12.11 11.98
C LYS A 163 -0.31 13.34 12.46
N ASN A 164 -0.34 14.43 11.67
CA ASN A 164 -1.07 15.63 12.01
C ASN A 164 -2.60 15.44 11.99
N LEU A 165 -3.12 14.56 11.14
CA LEU A 165 -4.55 14.22 11.08
C LEU A 165 -5.00 13.33 12.23
N LEU A 166 -4.12 12.49 12.76
CA LEU A 166 -4.44 11.59 13.87
C LEU A 166 -4.64 12.37 15.17
N LYS A 167 -5.65 11.96 15.93
CA LYS A 167 -5.81 12.32 17.34
C LYS A 167 -4.64 11.83 18.17
N GLU A 168 -4.49 12.36 19.38
CA GLU A 168 -3.65 11.78 20.41
C GLU A 168 -4.02 10.30 20.60
N ASP A 169 -3.04 9.41 20.77
CA ASP A 169 -3.24 7.96 20.81
C ASP A 169 -3.86 7.32 19.53
N GLY A 170 -4.05 8.08 18.47
CA GLY A 170 -4.56 7.58 17.18
C GLY A 170 -3.63 6.56 16.53
N LEU A 171 -4.18 5.67 15.72
CA LEU A 171 -3.44 4.55 15.13
C LEU A 171 -3.24 4.72 13.64
N ILE A 172 -2.06 4.34 13.14
CA ILE A 172 -1.84 4.02 11.73
C ILE A 172 -1.66 2.51 11.59
N VAL A 173 -2.47 1.90 10.74
CA VAL A 173 -2.56 0.44 10.57
C VAL A 173 -2.50 0.11 9.09
N GLY A 174 -1.69 -0.88 8.73
CA GLY A 174 -1.60 -1.24 7.32
C GLY A 174 -0.76 -2.46 7.05
N THR A 175 -0.62 -2.72 5.76
CA THR A 175 0.24 -3.77 5.23
C THR A 175 0.84 -3.31 3.91
N VAL A 176 2.13 -3.55 3.75
CA VAL A 176 2.85 -3.33 2.49
C VAL A 176 3.57 -4.59 2.06
N PRO A 177 3.82 -4.79 0.76
CA PRO A 177 4.70 -5.85 0.30
C PRO A 177 6.11 -5.65 0.84
N CYS A 178 6.84 -6.74 1.06
CA CYS A 178 8.27 -6.69 1.37
C CYS A 178 9.09 -6.29 0.13
N GLU A 179 8.72 -5.16 -0.48
CA GLU A 179 9.38 -4.62 -1.66
C GLU A 179 10.86 -4.37 -1.41
N GLY A 180 11.70 -4.83 -2.34
CA GLY A 180 13.15 -4.86 -2.17
C GLY A 180 13.68 -6.09 -1.44
N GLY A 181 12.82 -6.93 -0.86
CA GLY A 181 13.17 -8.24 -0.28
C GLY A 181 13.23 -9.35 -1.35
N LEU A 182 14.10 -10.33 -1.11
CA LEU A 182 14.41 -11.36 -2.11
C LEU A 182 13.18 -12.23 -2.45
N ALA A 183 12.43 -12.70 -1.44
CA ALA A 183 11.24 -13.54 -1.65
C ALA A 183 10.17 -12.79 -2.47
N TRP A 184 9.95 -11.50 -2.19
CA TRP A 184 9.03 -10.67 -2.97
C TRP A 184 9.50 -10.49 -4.41
N GLY A 185 10.79 -10.15 -4.62
CA GLY A 185 11.37 -9.99 -5.97
C GLY A 185 11.28 -11.27 -6.80
N ILE A 186 11.58 -12.44 -6.23
CA ILE A 186 11.45 -13.75 -6.88
C ILE A 186 9.97 -14.06 -7.16
N GLY A 187 9.07 -13.87 -6.20
CA GLY A 187 7.63 -14.06 -6.39
C GLY A 187 7.11 -13.24 -7.56
N ARG A 188 7.41 -11.94 -7.60
CA ARG A 188 7.04 -11.04 -8.69
C ARG A 188 7.64 -11.45 -10.04
N PHE A 189 8.87 -11.93 -10.06
CA PHE A 189 9.50 -12.41 -11.28
C PHE A 189 8.69 -13.53 -11.95
N PHE A 190 8.15 -14.47 -11.16
CA PHE A 190 7.37 -15.59 -11.67
C PHE A 190 5.86 -15.28 -11.85
N THR A 191 5.36 -14.19 -11.31
CA THR A 191 3.94 -13.80 -11.37
C THR A 191 3.73 -12.52 -12.18
N SER A 192 3.73 -11.35 -11.55
CA SER A 192 3.40 -10.07 -12.16
C SER A 192 4.26 -9.73 -13.36
N ARG A 193 5.58 -9.97 -13.30
CA ARG A 193 6.48 -9.74 -14.43
C ARG A 193 6.11 -10.59 -15.63
N ARG A 194 5.78 -11.88 -15.42
CA ARG A 194 5.36 -12.78 -16.51
C ARG A 194 4.02 -12.36 -17.10
N TRP A 195 3.11 -11.92 -16.24
CA TRP A 195 1.81 -11.44 -16.69
C TRP A 195 1.98 -10.21 -17.60
N ILE A 196 2.78 -9.22 -17.20
CA ILE A 196 3.07 -8.02 -17.99
C ILE A 196 3.67 -8.40 -19.35
N LEU A 197 4.70 -9.22 -19.35
CA LEU A 197 5.36 -9.67 -20.60
C LEU A 197 4.44 -10.45 -21.55
N LYS A 198 3.41 -11.12 -21.00
CA LYS A 198 2.43 -11.87 -21.81
C LYS A 198 1.31 -10.99 -22.37
N ASN A 199 0.92 -9.95 -21.65
CA ASN A 199 -0.28 -9.17 -21.95
C ASN A 199 0.02 -7.77 -22.49
N SER A 200 1.29 -7.35 -22.56
CA SER A 200 1.67 -6.02 -23.03
C SER A 200 3.11 -5.97 -23.53
N SER A 201 3.47 -4.84 -24.16
CA SER A 201 4.85 -4.48 -24.53
C SER A 201 5.58 -3.68 -23.44
N ILE A 202 4.96 -3.43 -22.29
CA ILE A 202 5.49 -2.63 -21.20
C ILE A 202 6.83 -3.21 -20.70
N ASN A 203 7.82 -2.34 -20.50
CA ASN A 203 9.09 -2.72 -19.89
C ASN A 203 8.89 -3.02 -18.39
N PRO A 204 9.03 -4.30 -17.95
CA PRO A 204 8.78 -4.64 -16.54
C PRO A 204 9.75 -4.01 -15.56
N GLU A 205 10.99 -3.71 -15.97
CA GLU A 205 12.00 -3.10 -15.10
C GLU A 205 11.67 -1.62 -14.84
N LYS A 206 11.08 -0.93 -15.82
CA LYS A 206 10.54 0.44 -15.69
C LYS A 206 9.29 0.44 -14.80
N TYR A 207 8.31 -0.40 -15.14
CA TYR A 207 7.07 -0.57 -14.39
C TYR A 207 7.32 -0.78 -12.88
N ILE A 208 8.22 -1.71 -12.53
CA ILE A 208 8.56 -2.01 -11.13
C ILE A 208 9.09 -0.77 -10.39
N CYS A 209 9.88 0.07 -11.06
CA CYS A 209 10.42 1.28 -10.45
C CYS A 209 9.35 2.32 -10.14
N TRP A 210 8.41 2.50 -11.06
CA TRP A 210 7.43 3.57 -11.03
C TRP A 210 6.18 3.20 -10.22
N GLU A 211 5.79 1.91 -10.26
CA GLU A 211 4.64 1.44 -9.48
C GLU A 211 4.98 1.34 -7.99
N HIS A 212 6.19 0.86 -7.66
CA HIS A 212 6.62 0.71 -6.26
C HIS A 212 7.90 1.53 -5.98
N PRO A 213 7.82 2.85 -5.87
CA PRO A 213 8.97 3.71 -5.56
C PRO A 213 9.59 3.39 -4.20
N GLN A 214 8.79 2.97 -3.21
CA GLN A 214 9.28 2.73 -1.85
C GLN A 214 9.60 1.26 -1.59
N PHE A 215 10.76 1.02 -0.98
CA PHE A 215 11.08 -0.28 -0.41
C PHE A 215 10.54 -0.41 1.02
N VAL A 216 10.20 -1.62 1.43
CA VAL A 216 9.68 -1.91 2.77
C VAL A 216 10.56 -1.36 3.90
N ASN A 217 11.88 -1.34 3.70
CA ASN A 217 12.79 -0.80 4.71
C ASN A 217 12.61 0.71 4.90
N ASN A 218 12.39 1.48 3.82
CA ASN A 218 12.14 2.92 3.90
C ASN A 218 10.84 3.17 4.66
N ILE A 219 9.76 2.47 4.29
CA ILE A 219 8.45 2.60 4.95
C ILE A 219 8.57 2.29 6.44
N LYS A 220 9.21 1.17 6.78
CA LYS A 220 9.39 0.78 8.18
C LYS A 220 10.21 1.81 8.97
N VAL A 221 11.32 2.30 8.43
CA VAL A 221 12.16 3.31 9.10
C VAL A 221 11.39 4.61 9.29
N THR A 222 10.66 5.08 8.29
CA THR A 222 9.84 6.28 8.41
C THR A 222 8.77 6.12 9.49
N LEU A 223 8.06 4.99 9.51
CA LEU A 223 7.07 4.72 10.57
C LEU A 223 7.72 4.65 11.96
N ASP A 224 8.87 3.98 12.10
CA ASP A 224 9.60 3.89 13.38
C ASP A 224 10.09 5.28 13.88
N ASN A 225 10.34 6.24 12.98
CA ASN A 225 10.80 7.59 13.35
C ASN A 225 9.67 8.51 13.85
N TYR A 226 8.44 8.31 13.39
CA TYR A 226 7.34 9.24 13.64
C TYR A 226 6.28 8.71 14.61
N PHE A 227 6.28 7.40 14.90
CA PHE A 227 5.23 6.73 15.66
C PHE A 227 5.77 5.69 16.64
N LEU A 228 5.04 5.49 17.74
CA LEU A 228 5.29 4.38 18.65
C LEU A 228 4.83 3.06 18.02
N LYS A 229 5.74 2.12 17.90
CA LYS A 229 5.45 0.79 17.37
C LYS A 229 4.66 -0.04 18.36
N ILE A 230 3.44 -0.47 17.98
CA ILE A 230 2.61 -1.39 18.79
C ILE A 230 2.80 -2.84 18.32
N LYS A 231 2.67 -3.09 17.00
CA LYS A 231 2.77 -4.45 16.46
C LYS A 231 3.31 -4.46 15.05
N ASN A 232 4.27 -5.34 14.80
CA ASN A 232 4.79 -5.62 13.46
C ASN A 232 4.72 -7.13 13.19
N VAL A 233 4.17 -7.50 12.03
CA VAL A 233 4.01 -8.90 11.60
C VAL A 233 4.58 -9.05 10.21
N PHE A 234 5.42 -10.05 10.02
CA PHE A 234 5.95 -10.44 8.71
C PHE A 234 5.32 -11.77 8.28
N PHE A 235 4.85 -11.87 7.06
CA PHE A 235 4.20 -13.07 6.53
C PHE A 235 4.98 -13.60 5.31
N PRO A 236 5.18 -14.93 5.15
CA PRO A 236 4.56 -16.03 5.90
C PRO A 236 5.35 -16.54 7.11
N PHE A 237 6.62 -16.20 7.28
CA PHE A 237 7.48 -16.87 8.28
C PHE A 237 7.47 -16.24 9.67
N TYR A 238 6.85 -15.06 9.83
CA TYR A 238 6.76 -14.31 11.12
C TYR A 238 8.12 -13.89 11.71
N LEU A 239 9.21 -14.03 10.95
CA LEU A 239 10.53 -13.55 11.31
C LEU A 239 10.71 -12.10 10.85
N LYS A 240 11.37 -11.27 11.66
CA LYS A 240 11.59 -9.83 11.37
C LYS A 240 12.64 -9.62 10.24
N ASN A 241 12.41 -10.25 9.11
CA ASN A 241 13.29 -10.19 7.94
C ASN A 241 12.46 -10.04 6.66
N GLY A 242 12.66 -8.95 5.92
CA GLY A 242 11.95 -8.66 4.67
C GLY A 242 12.40 -9.52 3.48
N ASP A 243 13.61 -10.12 3.53
CA ASP A 243 14.12 -10.92 2.41
C ASP A 243 13.40 -12.27 2.25
N ILE A 244 12.96 -12.85 3.35
CA ILE A 244 12.27 -14.15 3.35
C ILE A 244 10.75 -14.03 3.41
N ASN A 245 10.22 -12.84 3.69
CA ASN A 245 8.78 -12.61 3.81
C ASN A 245 8.22 -11.87 2.59
N LEU A 246 6.91 -11.99 2.40
CA LEU A 246 6.18 -11.35 1.31
C LEU A 246 5.48 -10.07 1.76
N LEU A 247 5.03 -10.00 3.02
CA LEU A 247 4.29 -8.89 3.58
C LEU A 247 4.88 -8.41 4.90
N PHE A 248 4.78 -7.10 5.11
CA PHE A 248 4.99 -6.42 6.38
C PHE A 248 3.71 -5.72 6.79
N SER A 249 3.06 -6.22 7.85
CA SER A 249 1.86 -5.63 8.46
C SER A 249 2.21 -4.93 9.75
N PHE A 250 1.57 -3.80 10.03
CA PHE A 250 1.95 -2.95 11.13
C PHE A 250 0.77 -2.28 11.84
N ILE A 251 0.95 -2.00 13.12
CA ILE A 251 0.15 -1.10 13.94
C ILE A 251 1.13 -0.17 14.65
N TYR A 252 0.99 1.12 14.43
CA TYR A 252 1.72 2.16 15.12
C TYR A 252 0.75 3.16 15.74
N LYS A 253 1.19 3.88 16.76
CA LYS A 253 0.41 4.84 17.53
C LYS A 253 1.07 6.21 17.51
N LYS A 254 0.29 7.28 17.38
CA LYS A 254 0.74 8.66 17.60
C LYS A 254 1.04 8.85 19.09
N GLU A 255 2.18 9.46 19.39
CA GLU A 255 2.59 9.97 20.71
C GLU A 255 2.45 11.47 20.70
#